data_6bebb7da651cc79bd28ebebd467d994e
#
_entry.id   6bebb7da651cc79bd28ebebd467d994e
#
_cell.length_a   1.000
_cell.length_b   1.000
_cell.length_c   1.000
_cell.angle_alpha   90.00
_cell.angle_beta   90.00
_cell.angle_gamma   90.00
#
_symmetry.space_group_name_H-M   'P 1'
#
loop_
_entity.id
_entity.type
_entity.pdbx_description
1 polymer ?
#
loop_
_entity_poly.entity_id
_entity_poly.type
_entity_poly.pdbx_seq_one_letter_code
_entity_poly.pdbx_strand_id
1 'polypeptide(L)'
;MRLDVEVDERYWAHLPGEFPSDGYADRGAWERDVVARYLTVRPDADDATRAAAAGIAEAAVDGLLPSALFGLLFWPTRRPEAALLHVDLAPTLRPGDDPVRELLDGVPTALPPSVDPVEVPGVGSGVAVRFVLPAAPGETPVAGIGYVLSGPQGSVRIVSSPTSTTMVGMLDAPLRELVGTLRFVA
;
A
#
# COMPACT_ATOMS: atom_id res chain seq x y z
N MET A 1 15.22 14.85 5.60
CA MET A 1 13.83 14.58 6.07
C MET A 1 13.42 13.25 5.49
N ARG A 2 12.99 12.32 6.30
CA ARG A 2 12.54 10.96 5.92
C ARG A 2 11.11 10.76 6.43
N LEU A 3 10.28 10.07 5.66
CA LEU A 3 8.99 9.57 6.15
C LEU A 3 9.25 8.25 6.89
N ASP A 4 8.68 8.12 8.08
CA ASP A 4 8.73 6.93 8.91
C ASP A 4 7.32 6.41 9.17
N VAL A 5 7.17 5.09 9.32
CA VAL A 5 5.90 4.43 9.56
C VAL A 5 6.11 3.23 10.47
N GLU A 6 5.23 3.04 11.44
CA GLU A 6 5.25 1.86 12.29
C GLU A 6 4.37 0.79 11.68
N VAL A 7 4.96 -0.35 11.34
CA VAL A 7 4.24 -1.48 10.73
C VAL A 7 4.06 -2.61 11.75
N ASP A 8 2.88 -3.19 11.80
CA ASP A 8 2.66 -4.46 12.48
C ASP A 8 3.11 -5.60 11.55
N GLU A 9 4.31 -6.13 11.80
CA GLU A 9 4.94 -7.14 10.94
C GLU A 9 4.14 -8.45 10.81
N ARG A 10 3.09 -8.64 11.63
CA ARG A 10 2.18 -9.79 11.48
C ARG A 10 1.33 -9.69 10.21
N TYR A 11 1.09 -8.48 9.71
CA TYR A 11 0.22 -8.20 8.58
C TYR A 11 0.91 -7.42 7.47
N TRP A 12 2.01 -6.74 7.79
CA TRP A 12 2.67 -5.81 6.90
C TRP A 12 4.12 -6.21 6.65
N ALA A 13 4.56 -6.08 5.41
CA ALA A 13 5.97 -6.08 5.07
C ALA A 13 6.34 -4.75 4.41
N HIS A 14 7.36 -4.09 4.94
CA HIS A 14 7.95 -2.92 4.31
C HIS A 14 8.77 -3.36 3.10
N LEU A 15 8.47 -2.83 1.92
CA LEU A 15 9.19 -3.07 0.68
C LEU A 15 10.03 -1.84 0.35
N PRO A 16 11.37 -1.92 0.38
CA PRO A 16 12.22 -0.82 0.01
C PRO A 16 11.96 -0.33 -1.41
N GLY A 17 12.08 0.98 -1.65
CA GLY A 17 11.96 1.57 -2.99
C GLY A 17 13.11 1.20 -3.91
N GLU A 18 14.27 0.87 -3.33
CA GLU A 18 15.48 0.46 -4.06
C GLU A 18 16.28 -0.57 -3.26
N PHE A 19 17.13 -1.31 -3.96
CA PHE A 19 18.09 -2.26 -3.38
C PHE A 19 19.52 -1.90 -3.83
N PRO A 20 20.57 -2.05 -2.96
CA PRO A 20 20.48 -2.50 -1.57
C PRO A 20 19.83 -1.48 -0.65
N SER A 21 19.23 -1.95 0.45
CA SER A 21 18.61 -1.11 1.47
C SER A 21 18.95 -1.62 2.86
N ASP A 22 18.64 -0.82 3.89
CA ASP A 22 18.82 -1.25 5.27
C ASP A 22 18.07 -2.56 5.54
N GLY A 23 18.85 -3.59 5.91
CA GLY A 23 18.35 -4.95 6.18
C GLY A 23 18.38 -5.91 4.99
N TYR A 24 18.47 -5.43 3.73
CA TYR A 24 18.44 -6.30 2.55
C TYR A 24 19.52 -5.95 1.54
N ALA A 25 20.40 -6.92 1.25
CA ALA A 25 21.48 -6.75 0.28
C ALA A 25 20.95 -6.66 -1.16
N ASP A 26 19.85 -7.34 -1.45
CA ASP A 26 19.23 -7.41 -2.76
C ASP A 26 17.74 -7.76 -2.65
N ARG A 27 17.04 -7.66 -3.77
CA ARG A 27 15.63 -8.02 -3.95
C ARG A 27 15.34 -9.45 -3.43
N GLY A 28 16.16 -10.42 -3.83
CA GLY A 28 15.95 -11.82 -3.45
C GLY A 28 16.07 -12.06 -1.94
N ALA A 29 16.87 -11.26 -1.23
CA ALA A 29 16.96 -11.32 0.23
C ALA A 29 15.64 -10.89 0.87
N TRP A 30 15.03 -9.80 0.39
CA TRP A 30 13.72 -9.33 0.84
C TRP A 30 12.62 -10.35 0.54
N GLU A 31 12.55 -10.87 -0.69
CA GLU A 31 11.56 -11.87 -1.10
C GLU A 31 11.60 -13.11 -0.21
N ARG A 32 12.81 -13.64 0.05
CA ARG A 32 12.98 -14.81 0.93
C ARG A 32 12.52 -14.54 2.36
N ASP A 33 12.84 -13.38 2.91
CA ASP A 33 12.46 -13.00 4.27
C ASP A 33 10.94 -12.89 4.41
N VAL A 34 10.27 -12.19 3.49
CA VAL A 34 8.81 -12.01 3.51
C VAL A 34 8.09 -13.35 3.38
N VAL A 35 8.54 -14.21 2.45
CA VAL A 35 7.98 -15.57 2.30
C VAL A 35 8.21 -16.41 3.55
N ALA A 36 9.40 -16.35 4.15
CA ALA A 36 9.69 -17.09 5.38
C ALA A 36 8.79 -16.65 6.53
N ARG A 37 8.57 -15.34 6.72
CA ARG A 37 7.64 -14.80 7.73
C ARG A 37 6.21 -15.28 7.50
N TYR A 38 5.71 -15.21 6.27
CA TYR A 38 4.39 -15.73 5.92
C TYR A 38 4.25 -17.22 6.22
N LEU A 39 5.27 -18.02 5.91
CA LEU A 39 5.27 -19.46 6.12
C LEU A 39 5.46 -19.86 7.60
N THR A 40 5.97 -18.99 8.45
CA THR A 40 6.12 -19.26 9.89
C THR A 40 4.77 -19.56 10.55
N VAL A 41 3.69 -18.94 10.11
CA VAL A 41 2.33 -19.18 10.62
C VAL A 41 1.60 -20.31 9.86
N ARG A 42 2.31 -20.98 8.94
CA ARG A 42 1.80 -22.06 8.07
C ARG A 42 2.79 -23.23 7.95
N PRO A 43 3.08 -23.91 9.06
CA PRO A 43 4.07 -24.98 9.05
C PRO A 43 3.69 -26.16 8.15
N ASP A 44 2.39 -26.31 7.84
CA ASP A 44 1.77 -27.33 6.99
C ASP A 44 1.61 -26.88 5.52
N ALA A 45 2.20 -25.74 5.12
CA ALA A 45 2.11 -25.26 3.74
C ALA A 45 2.69 -26.30 2.76
N ASP A 46 1.91 -26.66 1.76
CA ASP A 46 2.34 -27.49 0.65
C ASP A 46 3.20 -26.71 -0.37
N ASP A 47 3.75 -27.40 -1.35
CA ASP A 47 4.62 -26.78 -2.36
C ASP A 47 3.87 -25.75 -3.22
N ALA A 48 2.58 -25.96 -3.48
CA ALA A 48 1.77 -25.01 -4.22
C ALA A 48 1.58 -23.72 -3.43
N THR A 49 1.31 -23.81 -2.12
CA THR A 49 1.23 -22.63 -1.23
C THR A 49 2.56 -21.90 -1.14
N ARG A 50 3.68 -22.63 -1.06
CA ARG A 50 5.04 -22.03 -1.05
C ARG A 50 5.34 -21.28 -2.35
N ALA A 51 5.02 -21.91 -3.50
CA ALA A 51 5.20 -21.30 -4.81
C ALA A 51 4.32 -20.05 -4.98
N ALA A 52 3.06 -20.11 -4.54
CA ALA A 52 2.16 -18.95 -4.57
C ALA A 52 2.69 -17.80 -3.68
N ALA A 53 3.21 -18.11 -2.49
CA ALA A 53 3.81 -17.11 -1.62
C ALA A 53 5.03 -16.44 -2.27
N ALA A 54 5.91 -17.22 -2.90
CA ALA A 54 7.05 -16.69 -3.64
C ALA A 54 6.61 -15.78 -4.80
N GLY A 55 5.61 -16.19 -5.58
CA GLY A 55 5.07 -15.39 -6.66
C GLY A 55 4.44 -14.07 -6.20
N ILE A 56 3.82 -14.04 -5.01
CA ILE A 56 3.29 -12.79 -4.43
C ILE A 56 4.43 -11.83 -4.05
N ALA A 57 5.49 -12.34 -3.41
CA ALA A 57 6.63 -11.49 -3.04
C ALA A 57 7.34 -10.93 -4.30
N GLU A 58 7.54 -11.75 -5.32
CA GLU A 58 8.08 -11.33 -6.62
C GLU A 58 7.22 -10.27 -7.29
N ALA A 59 5.90 -10.53 -7.38
CA ALA A 59 4.95 -9.59 -7.97
C ALA A 59 4.86 -8.26 -7.20
N ALA A 60 5.06 -8.26 -5.88
CA ALA A 60 5.10 -7.04 -5.09
C ALA A 60 6.29 -6.15 -5.47
N VAL A 61 7.48 -6.75 -5.66
CA VAL A 61 8.66 -6.00 -6.10
C VAL A 61 8.51 -5.48 -7.52
N ASP A 62 8.03 -6.33 -8.44
CA ASP A 62 7.82 -5.96 -9.84
C ASP A 62 6.71 -4.90 -10.01
N GLY A 63 5.70 -4.95 -9.14
CA GLY A 63 4.59 -4.02 -9.16
C GLY A 63 4.85 -2.69 -8.47
N LEU A 64 5.97 -2.53 -7.74
CA LEU A 64 6.26 -1.27 -7.08
C LEU A 64 6.48 -0.15 -8.10
N LEU A 65 5.74 0.95 -7.96
CA LEU A 65 5.89 2.08 -8.86
C LEU A 65 7.29 2.70 -8.74
N PRO A 66 7.93 3.09 -9.86
CA PRO A 66 9.27 3.69 -9.82
C PRO A 66 9.35 5.02 -9.05
N SER A 67 8.21 5.70 -8.90
CA SER A 67 8.10 6.93 -8.11
C SER A 67 7.92 6.70 -6.62
N ALA A 68 7.60 5.47 -6.21
CA ALA A 68 7.35 5.17 -4.81
C ALA A 68 8.63 5.27 -3.99
N LEU A 69 8.55 5.97 -2.87
CA LEU A 69 9.61 6.02 -1.87
C LEU A 69 9.85 4.63 -1.26
N PHE A 70 8.76 3.90 -1.02
CA PHE A 70 8.72 2.50 -0.60
C PHE A 70 7.34 1.90 -0.84
N GLY A 71 7.23 0.59 -0.74
CA GLY A 71 5.97 -0.14 -0.74
C GLY A 71 5.60 -0.68 0.64
N LEU A 72 4.33 -0.98 0.80
CA LEU A 72 3.79 -1.72 1.95
C LEU A 72 2.99 -2.90 1.41
N LEU A 73 3.43 -4.10 1.71
CA LEU A 73 2.72 -5.32 1.36
C LEU A 73 1.84 -5.75 2.53
N PHE A 74 0.52 -5.66 2.36
CA PHE A 74 -0.45 -6.14 3.32
C PHE A 74 -0.77 -7.60 3.05
N TRP A 75 -0.47 -8.48 4.00
CA TRP A 75 -0.64 -9.93 3.86
C TRP A 75 -1.31 -10.56 5.10
N PRO A 76 -2.61 -10.28 5.33
CA PRO A 76 -3.26 -10.59 6.60
C PRO A 76 -3.78 -12.00 6.70
N THR A 77 -3.93 -12.69 5.58
CA THR A 77 -4.74 -13.90 5.54
C THR A 77 -3.90 -15.17 5.48
N ARG A 78 -4.54 -16.27 5.85
CA ARG A 78 -3.99 -17.61 5.63
C ARG A 78 -4.13 -18.05 4.17
N ARG A 79 -4.63 -17.22 3.29
CA ARG A 79 -4.68 -17.42 1.84
C ARG A 79 -3.52 -16.69 1.19
N PRO A 80 -3.01 -17.16 0.05
CA PRO A 80 -1.97 -16.46 -0.69
C PRO A 80 -2.58 -15.27 -1.47
N GLU A 81 -3.10 -14.31 -0.74
CA GLU A 81 -3.66 -13.06 -1.25
C GLU A 81 -3.04 -11.89 -0.48
N ALA A 82 -2.57 -10.89 -1.19
CA ALA A 82 -1.95 -9.71 -0.61
C ALA A 82 -2.37 -8.45 -1.37
N ALA A 83 -2.18 -7.30 -0.76
CA ALA A 83 -2.34 -6.00 -1.40
C ALA A 83 -1.03 -5.22 -1.30
N LEU A 84 -0.57 -4.70 -2.44
CA LEU A 84 0.58 -3.79 -2.49
C LEU A 84 0.07 -2.36 -2.43
N LEU A 85 0.71 -1.56 -1.57
CA LEU A 85 0.52 -0.13 -1.50
C LEU A 85 1.81 0.59 -1.87
N HIS A 86 1.68 1.67 -2.60
CA HIS A 86 2.77 2.55 -2.99
C HIS A 86 2.71 3.78 -2.10
N VAL A 87 3.85 4.15 -1.53
CA VAL A 87 3.98 5.34 -0.69
C VAL A 87 4.93 6.30 -1.38
N ASP A 88 4.46 7.49 -1.67
CA ASP A 88 5.28 8.54 -2.26
C ASP A 88 5.13 9.90 -1.60
N LEU A 89 6.13 10.76 -1.82
CA LEU A 89 6.15 12.13 -1.36
C LEU A 89 5.93 13.08 -2.53
N ALA A 90 5.12 14.09 -2.31
CA ALA A 90 4.83 15.14 -3.26
C ALA A 90 4.96 16.53 -2.60
N PRO A 91 5.08 17.61 -3.38
CA PRO A 91 4.98 18.96 -2.83
C PRO A 91 3.66 19.16 -2.07
N THR A 92 3.67 20.06 -1.09
CA THR A 92 2.45 20.47 -0.37
C THR A 92 1.37 20.92 -1.36
N LEU A 93 0.15 20.41 -1.19
CA LEU A 93 -1.00 20.84 -1.98
C LEU A 93 -1.26 22.32 -1.76
N ARG A 94 -1.58 23.02 -2.84
CA ARG A 94 -1.95 24.43 -2.79
C ARG A 94 -3.41 24.58 -2.36
N PRO A 95 -3.77 25.73 -1.79
CA PRO A 95 -5.18 26.04 -1.58
C PRO A 95 -5.97 25.96 -2.88
N GLY A 96 -6.99 25.10 -2.92
CA GLY A 96 -7.82 24.85 -4.09
C GLY A 96 -7.45 23.60 -4.91
N ASP A 97 -6.32 22.97 -4.64
CA ASP A 97 -6.01 21.66 -5.23
C ASP A 97 -6.99 20.61 -4.67
N ASP A 98 -7.43 19.70 -5.55
CA ASP A 98 -8.34 18.60 -5.20
C ASP A 98 -7.51 17.34 -4.86
N PRO A 99 -7.46 16.91 -3.59
CA PRO A 99 -6.69 15.74 -3.19
C PRO A 99 -7.20 14.44 -3.82
N VAL A 100 -8.50 14.34 -4.14
CA VAL A 100 -9.04 13.16 -4.83
C VAL A 100 -8.49 13.08 -6.26
N ARG A 101 -8.49 14.21 -6.94
CA ARG A 101 -7.90 14.32 -8.28
C ARG A 101 -6.42 14.03 -8.26
N GLU A 102 -5.67 14.53 -7.27
CA GLU A 102 -4.24 14.27 -7.11
C GLU A 102 -3.94 12.77 -6.95
N LEU A 103 -4.82 12.05 -6.24
CA LEU A 103 -4.67 10.60 -6.05
C LEU A 103 -5.06 9.79 -7.29
N LEU A 104 -6.14 10.20 -7.98
CA LEU A 104 -6.80 9.43 -9.04
C LEU A 104 -6.57 10.04 -10.44
N ASP A 105 -5.55 10.90 -10.62
CA ASP A 105 -5.30 11.53 -11.91
C ASP A 105 -5.14 10.49 -13.02
N GLY A 106 -6.02 10.58 -14.02
CA GLY A 106 -6.07 9.63 -15.13
C GLY A 106 -6.63 8.24 -14.79
N VAL A 107 -7.05 7.98 -13.56
CA VAL A 107 -7.65 6.69 -13.15
C VAL A 107 -9.17 6.74 -13.36
N PRO A 108 -9.74 5.95 -14.30
CA PRO A 108 -11.18 5.90 -14.46
C PRO A 108 -11.82 5.17 -13.27
N THR A 109 -12.96 5.68 -12.79
CA THR A 109 -13.75 5.04 -11.73
C THR A 109 -15.12 4.64 -12.23
N ALA A 110 -15.61 3.47 -11.82
CA ALA A 110 -16.95 2.99 -12.21
C ALA A 110 -18.09 3.75 -11.50
N LEU A 111 -17.79 4.25 -10.31
CA LEU A 111 -18.71 5.01 -9.44
C LEU A 111 -17.95 6.19 -8.84
N PRO A 112 -18.64 7.26 -8.39
CA PRO A 112 -17.99 8.30 -7.62
C PRO A 112 -17.24 7.69 -6.42
N PRO A 113 -15.98 8.08 -6.18
CA PRO A 113 -15.21 7.59 -5.04
C PRO A 113 -15.86 7.94 -3.70
N SER A 114 -15.72 7.05 -2.72
CA SER A 114 -16.03 7.39 -1.32
C SER A 114 -14.86 8.15 -0.72
N VAL A 115 -15.12 9.28 -0.10
CA VAL A 115 -14.09 10.20 0.43
C VAL A 115 -14.37 10.51 1.88
N ASP A 116 -13.40 10.24 2.76
CA ASP A 116 -13.46 10.57 4.18
C ASP A 116 -12.33 11.53 4.55
N PRO A 117 -12.58 12.58 5.34
CA PRO A 117 -11.52 13.46 5.83
C PRO A 117 -10.63 12.72 6.82
N VAL A 118 -9.33 13.00 6.77
CA VAL A 118 -8.32 12.41 7.66
C VAL A 118 -7.37 13.50 8.14
N GLU A 119 -6.95 13.38 9.39
CA GLU A 119 -5.88 14.21 9.97
C GLU A 119 -4.87 13.30 10.68
N VAL A 120 -3.58 13.51 10.40
CA VAL A 120 -2.48 12.78 11.02
C VAL A 120 -1.54 13.80 11.68
N PRO A 121 -1.43 13.79 13.01
CA PRO A 121 -0.57 14.72 13.75
C PRO A 121 0.88 14.69 13.24
N GLY A 122 1.44 15.85 12.92
CA GLY A 122 2.83 15.97 12.42
C GLY A 122 3.02 15.66 10.93
N VAL A 123 1.98 15.19 10.23
CA VAL A 123 2.00 14.99 8.77
C VAL A 123 1.11 16.01 8.08
N GLY A 124 -0.16 16.10 8.49
CA GLY A 124 -1.11 17.05 7.93
C GLY A 124 -2.54 16.51 7.85
N SER A 125 -3.38 17.26 7.17
CA SER A 125 -4.77 16.87 6.87
C SER A 125 -4.94 16.47 5.42
N GLY A 126 -6.01 15.73 5.12
CA GLY A 126 -6.29 15.28 3.77
C GLY A 126 -7.50 14.36 3.70
N VAL A 127 -7.44 13.37 2.84
CA VAL A 127 -8.56 12.46 2.58
C VAL A 127 -8.11 10.99 2.47
N ALA A 128 -9.00 10.10 2.90
CA ALA A 128 -9.00 8.69 2.51
C ALA A 128 -10.00 8.50 1.36
N VAL A 129 -9.60 7.80 0.32
CA VAL A 129 -10.38 7.62 -0.91
C VAL A 129 -10.50 6.13 -1.21
N ARG A 130 -11.74 5.65 -1.37
CA ARG A 130 -12.01 4.28 -1.87
C ARG A 130 -12.66 4.39 -3.23
N PHE A 131 -12.20 3.59 -4.17
CA PHE A 131 -12.67 3.65 -5.55
C PHE A 131 -12.79 2.25 -6.15
N VAL A 132 -13.67 2.14 -7.15
CA VAL A 132 -13.88 0.92 -7.93
C VAL A 132 -13.55 1.24 -9.38
N LEU A 133 -12.76 0.38 -10.01
CA LEU A 133 -12.42 0.53 -11.42
C LEU A 133 -13.52 -0.06 -12.32
N PRO A 134 -13.70 0.47 -13.53
CA PRO A 134 -14.57 -0.13 -14.52
C PRO A 134 -14.15 -1.58 -14.81
N ALA A 135 -15.10 -2.47 -14.89
CA ALA A 135 -14.91 -3.87 -15.29
C ALA A 135 -15.70 -4.15 -16.57
N ALA A 136 -15.17 -5.00 -17.43
CA ALA A 136 -15.93 -5.48 -18.59
C ALA A 136 -17.08 -6.39 -18.15
N PRO A 137 -18.13 -6.57 -18.98
CA PRO A 137 -19.21 -7.50 -18.67
C PRO A 137 -18.70 -8.90 -18.37
N GLY A 138 -19.04 -9.42 -17.19
CA GLY A 138 -18.60 -10.75 -16.72
C GLY A 138 -17.26 -10.77 -15.98
N GLU A 139 -16.53 -9.67 -15.91
CA GLU A 139 -15.33 -9.55 -15.08
C GLU A 139 -15.67 -9.20 -13.63
N THR A 140 -14.84 -9.67 -12.70
CA THR A 140 -14.95 -9.28 -11.29
C THR A 140 -14.43 -7.86 -11.11
N PRO A 141 -15.21 -6.94 -10.53
CA PRO A 141 -14.75 -5.60 -10.26
C PRO A 141 -13.52 -5.61 -9.33
N VAL A 142 -12.54 -4.77 -9.65
CA VAL A 142 -11.41 -4.48 -8.79
C VAL A 142 -11.56 -3.09 -8.19
N ALA A 143 -10.97 -2.90 -7.03
CA ALA A 143 -11.07 -1.67 -6.26
C ALA A 143 -9.70 -1.24 -5.74
N GLY A 144 -9.62 -0.03 -5.24
CA GLY A 144 -8.46 0.48 -4.55
C GLY A 144 -8.84 1.38 -3.39
N ILE A 145 -7.85 1.61 -2.54
CA ILE A 145 -7.92 2.57 -1.44
C ILE A 145 -6.64 3.40 -1.43
N GLY A 146 -6.75 4.65 -1.09
CA GLY A 146 -5.58 5.51 -0.95
C GLY A 146 -5.81 6.67 -0.01
N TYR A 147 -4.72 7.33 0.34
CA TYR A 147 -4.67 8.50 1.21
C TYR A 147 -3.84 9.59 0.56
N VAL A 148 -4.29 10.81 0.69
CA VAL A 148 -3.48 12.00 0.44
C VAL A 148 -3.53 12.87 1.68
N LEU A 149 -2.37 13.10 2.27
CA LEU A 149 -2.19 13.96 3.43
C LEU A 149 -1.26 15.10 3.04
N SER A 150 -1.59 16.32 3.38
CA SER A 150 -0.77 17.49 3.04
C SER A 150 -0.56 18.38 4.26
N GLY A 151 0.67 18.79 4.47
CA GLY A 151 1.10 19.65 5.57
C GLY A 151 2.31 20.50 5.20
N PRO A 152 2.88 21.22 6.17
CA PRO A 152 4.00 22.13 5.91
C PRO A 152 5.26 21.46 5.36
N GLN A 153 5.42 20.16 5.57
CA GLN A 153 6.61 19.40 5.18
C GLN A 153 6.48 18.72 3.80
N GLY A 154 5.31 18.81 3.19
CA GLY A 154 4.99 18.17 1.92
C GLY A 154 3.67 17.40 1.98
N SER A 155 3.41 16.63 0.94
CA SER A 155 2.28 15.72 0.87
C SER A 155 2.76 14.27 0.85
N VAL A 156 2.03 13.40 1.54
CA VAL A 156 2.20 11.95 1.51
C VAL A 156 1.04 11.37 0.71
N ARG A 157 1.35 10.56 -0.29
CA ARG A 157 0.36 9.78 -1.02
C ARG A 157 0.59 8.31 -0.73
N ILE A 158 -0.48 7.61 -0.41
CA ILE A 158 -0.51 6.15 -0.26
C ILE A 158 -1.62 5.64 -1.16
N VAL A 159 -1.33 4.72 -2.06
CA VAL A 159 -2.34 4.14 -2.94
C VAL A 159 -2.10 2.65 -3.12
N SER A 160 -3.16 1.86 -3.00
CA SER A 160 -3.08 0.43 -3.28
C SER A 160 -3.04 0.18 -4.79
N SER A 161 -2.28 -0.82 -5.21
CA SER A 161 -2.56 -1.46 -6.50
C SER A 161 -4.01 -1.95 -6.53
N PRO A 162 -4.67 -1.96 -7.70
CA PRO A 162 -6.01 -2.51 -7.83
C PRO A 162 -6.06 -3.96 -7.34
N THR A 163 -7.05 -4.25 -6.49
CA THR A 163 -7.23 -5.57 -5.88
C THR A 163 -8.71 -5.92 -5.76
N SER A 164 -9.05 -7.08 -5.19
CA SER A 164 -10.45 -7.46 -4.99
C SER A 164 -11.15 -6.51 -4.00
N THR A 165 -12.45 -6.30 -4.18
CA THR A 165 -13.26 -5.50 -3.25
C THR A 165 -13.24 -6.08 -1.84
N THR A 166 -13.12 -7.39 -1.70
CA THR A 166 -12.94 -8.08 -0.41
C THR A 166 -11.63 -7.68 0.26
N MET A 167 -10.52 -7.65 -0.51
CA MET A 167 -9.21 -7.25 0.00
C MET A 167 -9.22 -5.79 0.44
N VAL A 168 -9.85 -4.88 -0.33
CA VAL A 168 -10.01 -3.48 0.08
C VAL A 168 -10.78 -3.37 1.39
N GLY A 169 -11.84 -4.16 1.57
CA GLY A 169 -12.59 -4.20 2.83
C GLY A 169 -11.76 -4.68 4.02
N MET A 170 -10.88 -5.67 3.81
CA MET A 170 -9.97 -6.15 4.86
C MET A 170 -8.84 -5.15 5.17
N LEU A 171 -8.41 -4.40 4.17
CA LEU A 171 -7.31 -3.44 4.25
C LEU A 171 -7.70 -2.14 4.98
N ASP A 172 -8.97 -1.73 4.92
CA ASP A 172 -9.41 -0.39 5.33
C ASP A 172 -9.04 -0.03 6.78
N ALA A 173 -9.40 -0.86 7.75
CA ALA A 173 -9.09 -0.58 9.15
C ALA A 173 -7.58 -0.68 9.47
N PRO A 174 -6.85 -1.75 9.07
CA PRO A 174 -5.41 -1.82 9.28
C PRO A 174 -4.63 -0.70 8.60
N LEU A 175 -5.05 -0.25 7.42
CA LEU A 175 -4.40 0.86 6.74
C LEU A 175 -4.65 2.19 7.46
N ARG A 176 -5.84 2.41 7.98
CA ARG A 176 -6.13 3.60 8.78
C ARG A 176 -5.27 3.66 10.05
N GLU A 177 -5.10 2.54 10.74
CA GLU A 177 -4.21 2.44 11.91
C GLU A 177 -2.77 2.76 11.51
N LEU A 178 -2.26 2.13 10.45
CA LEU A 178 -0.92 2.36 9.93
C LEU A 178 -0.69 3.84 9.53
N VAL A 179 -1.63 4.45 8.81
CA VAL A 179 -1.56 5.87 8.41
C VAL A 179 -1.49 6.77 9.64
N GLY A 180 -2.16 6.42 10.73
CA GLY A 180 -2.07 7.13 12.01
C GLY A 180 -0.68 7.12 12.66
N THR A 181 0.22 6.24 12.24
CA THR A 181 1.61 6.15 12.76
C THR A 181 2.61 6.94 11.94
N LEU A 182 2.20 7.48 10.79
CA LEU A 182 3.08 8.24 9.90
C LEU A 182 3.68 9.45 10.62
N ARG A 183 4.96 9.68 10.38
CA ARG A 183 5.66 10.87 10.89
C ARG A 183 6.85 11.23 10.01
N PHE A 184 7.11 12.50 9.90
CA PHE A 184 8.36 12.99 9.34
C PHE A 184 9.45 12.99 10.43
N VAL A 185 10.60 12.43 10.11
CA VAL A 185 11.80 12.43 10.97
C VAL A 185 12.93 13.21 10.33
N ALA A 186 13.78 13.81 11.19
CA ALA A 186 14.88 14.67 10.77
C ALA A 186 15.98 13.89 10.03
#